data_9e37050fc98d1bb707cca17ab1939cdd
#
_entry.id   9e37050fc98d1bb707cca17ab1939cdd
#
_cell.length_a   1.000
_cell.length_b   1.000
_cell.length_c   1.000
_cell.angle_alpha   90.00
_cell.angle_beta   90.00
_cell.angle_gamma   90.00
#
_symmetry.space_group_name_H-M   'P 1'
#
loop_
_entity.id
_entity.type
_entity.pdbx_description
1 polymer ?
#
loop_
_entity_poly.entity_id
_entity_poly.type
_entity_poly.pdbx_seq_one_letter_code
_entity_poly.pdbx_strand_id
1 'polypeptide(L)' 'QEFAIVDSFNADGSHYIVVSRVEGDLVYDDEAYIYRAKETETDVDVEPINDEEEYKKVIEAYEATFENN' A
#
# COMPACT_ATOMS: atom_id res chain seq x y z
N GLN A 1 -13.69 12.12 0.50
CA GLN A 1 -12.32 11.89 0.03
C GLN A 1 -12.25 10.59 -0.72
N GLU A 2 -11.61 10.64 -1.87
CA GLU A 2 -11.42 9.45 -2.67
C GLU A 2 -9.95 9.06 -2.67
N PHE A 3 -9.71 7.75 -2.72
CA PHE A 3 -8.37 7.20 -2.81
C PHE A 3 -8.32 6.24 -3.98
N ALA A 4 -7.18 6.22 -4.67
CA ALA A 4 -6.96 5.30 -5.76
C ALA A 4 -5.80 4.38 -5.42
N ILE A 5 -5.93 3.10 -5.77
CA ILE A 5 -4.82 2.17 -5.63
C ILE A 5 -3.85 2.44 -6.76
N VAL A 6 -2.65 2.89 -6.40
CA VAL A 6 -1.64 3.25 -7.40
C VAL A 6 -0.57 2.19 -7.57
N ASP A 7 -0.43 1.28 -6.60
CA ASP A 7 0.55 0.21 -6.67
C ASP A 7 0.18 -0.91 -5.70
N SER A 8 0.82 -2.05 -5.86
CA SER A 8 0.68 -3.16 -4.93
C SER A 8 1.98 -3.97 -4.93
N PHE A 9 2.25 -4.65 -3.83
CA PHE A 9 3.46 -5.47 -3.71
C PHE A 9 3.29 -6.49 -2.61
N ASN A 10 4.17 -7.50 -2.58
CA ASN A 10 4.19 -8.53 -1.56
C ASN A 10 5.47 -8.40 -0.74
N ALA A 11 5.36 -8.55 0.56
CA ALA A 11 6.49 -8.53 1.47
C ALA A 11 6.20 -9.43 2.66
N ASP A 12 7.19 -10.23 3.08
CA ASP A 12 7.10 -11.14 4.21
C ASP A 12 5.86 -12.06 4.18
N GLY A 13 5.45 -12.47 2.98
CA GLY A 13 4.30 -13.34 2.83
C GLY A 13 2.96 -12.64 2.92
N SER A 14 2.95 -11.32 3.01
CA SER A 14 1.73 -10.53 3.05
C SER A 14 1.63 -9.66 1.81
N HIS A 15 0.41 -9.34 1.44
CA HIS A 15 0.14 -8.48 0.30
C HIS A 15 -0.19 -7.07 0.79
N TYR A 16 0.41 -6.07 0.16
CA TYR A 16 0.20 -4.68 0.53
C TYR A 16 -0.24 -3.88 -0.69
N ILE A 17 -1.04 -2.87 -0.44
CA ILE A 17 -1.46 -1.95 -1.49
C ILE A 17 -1.05 -0.54 -1.11
N VAL A 18 -0.75 0.26 -2.12
CA VAL A 18 -0.41 1.67 -1.94
C VAL A 18 -1.56 2.48 -2.54
N VAL A 19 -2.11 3.37 -1.74
CA VAL A 19 -3.21 4.23 -2.17
C VAL A 19 -2.79 5.68 -2.09
N SER A 20 -3.27 6.48 -3.02
CA SER A 20 -3.03 7.92 -3.00
C SER A 20 -4.35 8.64 -2.98
N ARG A 21 -4.35 9.84 -2.40
CA ARG A 21 -5.53 10.67 -2.39
C ARG A 21 -5.81 11.17 -3.82
N VAL A 22 -7.07 11.12 -4.20
CA VAL A 22 -7.51 11.60 -5.50
C VAL A 22 -8.49 12.74 -5.29
N GLU A 23 -8.31 13.81 -6.03
CA GLU A 23 -9.22 14.94 -5.99
C GLU A 23 -9.50 15.35 -7.43
N GLY A 24 -10.72 15.07 -7.89
CA GLY A 24 -11.08 15.25 -9.28
C GLY A 24 -10.24 14.35 -10.17
N ASP A 25 -9.50 14.95 -11.10
CA ASP A 25 -8.62 14.21 -12.01
C ASP A 25 -7.17 14.17 -11.53
N LEU A 26 -6.88 14.71 -10.34
CA LEU A 26 -5.53 14.79 -9.82
C LEU A 26 -5.27 13.71 -8.78
N VAL A 27 -4.12 13.05 -8.91
CA VAL A 27 -3.64 12.08 -7.96
C VAL A 27 -2.45 12.70 -7.23
N TYR A 28 -2.53 12.72 -5.90
CA TYR A 28 -1.49 13.32 -5.07
C TYR A 28 -0.52 12.23 -4.62
N ASP A 29 0.58 12.06 -5.37
CA ASP A 29 1.57 11.02 -5.10
C ASP A 29 2.31 11.23 -3.79
N ASP A 30 2.40 12.45 -3.31
CA ASP A 30 3.08 12.76 -2.06
C ASP A 30 2.23 12.43 -0.83
N GLU A 31 0.98 12.04 -1.03
CA GLU A 31 0.10 11.61 0.06
C GLU A 31 -0.26 10.13 -0.06
N ALA A 32 0.74 9.31 -0.32
CA ALA A 32 0.53 7.88 -0.46
C ALA A 32 0.49 7.20 0.92
N TYR A 33 -0.41 6.23 1.05
CA TYR A 33 -0.56 5.44 2.27
C TYR A 33 -0.46 3.97 1.91
N ILE A 34 0.10 3.17 2.81
CA ILE A 34 0.26 1.75 2.59
C ILE A 34 -0.68 1.00 3.54
N TYR A 35 -1.47 0.10 2.99
CA TYR A 35 -2.38 -0.75 3.76
C TYR A 35 -2.07 -2.21 3.47
N ARG A 36 -2.37 -3.05 4.45
CA ARG A 36 -2.25 -4.51 4.27
C ARG A 36 -3.56 -5.02 3.69
N ALA A 37 -3.44 -5.78 2.60
CA ALA A 37 -4.61 -6.39 1.96
C ALA A 37 -4.66 -7.85 2.37
N LYS A 38 -5.82 -8.29 2.83
CA LYS A 38 -6.03 -9.67 3.24
C LYS A 38 -7.15 -10.25 2.38
N GLU A 39 -6.81 -11.27 1.60
CA GLU A 39 -7.79 -11.93 0.76
C GLU A 39 -8.52 -13.02 1.54
N THR A 40 -9.83 -13.02 1.44
CA THR A 40 -10.66 -14.10 1.94
C THR A 40 -11.29 -14.82 0.73
N GLU A 41 -12.03 -15.89 0.97
CA GLU A 41 -12.63 -16.64 -0.12
C GLU A 41 -13.64 -15.83 -0.93
N THR A 42 -14.23 -14.81 -0.33
CA THR A 42 -15.30 -14.05 -0.95
C THR A 42 -14.99 -12.57 -1.12
N ASP A 43 -13.90 -12.07 -0.50
CA ASP A 43 -13.68 -10.63 -0.45
C ASP A 43 -12.22 -10.30 -0.19
N VAL A 44 -11.89 -9.02 -0.29
CA VAL A 44 -10.58 -8.50 0.07
C VAL A 44 -10.78 -7.46 1.18
N ASP A 45 -10.18 -7.72 2.33
CA ASP A 45 -10.20 -6.80 3.46
C ASP A 45 -8.93 -5.97 3.46
N VAL A 46 -9.06 -4.69 3.72
CA VAL A 46 -7.93 -3.77 3.79
C VAL A 46 -7.80 -3.30 5.23
N GLU A 47 -6.61 -3.45 5.79
CA GLU A 47 -6.34 -3.09 7.17
C GLU A 47 -5.19 -2.09 7.24
N PRO A 48 -5.29 -1.08 8.13
CA PRO A 48 -4.17 -0.17 8.35
C PRO A 48 -3.03 -0.90 9.06
N ILE A 49 -1.82 -0.47 8.80
CA ILE A 49 -0.64 -1.02 9.47
C ILE A 49 -0.42 -0.20 10.75
N ASN A 50 -0.65 -0.83 11.90
CA ASN A 50 -0.53 -0.17 13.19
C ASN A 50 0.82 -0.37 13.88
N ASP A 51 1.62 -1.31 13.39
CA ASP A 51 2.93 -1.62 13.96
C ASP A 51 3.99 -0.80 13.23
N GLU A 52 4.72 0.03 13.98
CA GLU A 52 5.77 0.86 13.41
C GLU A 52 6.89 0.05 12.78
N GLU A 53 7.25 -1.07 13.39
CA GLU A 53 8.31 -1.92 12.84
C GLU A 53 7.87 -2.56 11.54
N GLU A 54 6.64 -3.02 11.48
CA GLU A 54 6.09 -3.58 10.25
C GLU A 54 6.03 -2.50 9.17
N TYR A 55 5.61 -1.31 9.52
CA TYR A 55 5.50 -0.21 8.57
C TYR A 55 6.86 0.14 7.97
N LYS A 56 7.90 0.17 8.80
CA LYS A 56 9.25 0.43 8.32
C LYS A 56 9.74 -0.63 7.35
N LYS A 57 9.48 -1.90 7.67
CA LYS A 57 9.85 -3.01 6.80
C LYS A 57 9.11 -2.95 5.48
N VAL A 58 7.84 -2.58 5.53
CA VAL A 58 7.02 -2.47 4.34
C VAL A 58 7.52 -1.33 3.44
N ILE A 59 7.87 -0.20 4.03
CA ILE A 59 8.43 0.92 3.27
C ILE A 59 9.75 0.52 2.61
N GLU A 60 10.63 -0.18 3.33
CA GLU A 60 11.89 -0.65 2.77
C GLU A 60 11.66 -1.61 1.61
N ALA A 61 10.69 -2.51 1.74
CA ALA A 61 10.36 -3.44 0.66
C ALA A 61 9.82 -2.70 -0.55
N TYR A 62 9.02 -1.69 -0.33
CA TYR A 62 8.46 -0.90 -1.42
C TYR A 62 9.57 -0.11 -2.15
N GLU A 63 10.48 0.50 -1.41
CA GLU A 63 11.60 1.23 -1.99
C GLU A 63 12.51 0.31 -2.78
N ALA A 64 12.75 -0.90 -2.26
CA ALA A 64 13.58 -1.89 -2.96
C ALA A 64 12.99 -2.28 -4.31
N THR A 65 11.67 -2.23 -4.45
CA THR A 65 11.02 -2.52 -5.71
C THR A 65 11.43 -1.52 -6.80
N PHE A 66 11.62 -0.27 -6.42
CA PHE A 66 12.08 0.74 -7.36
C PHE A 66 13.55 0.62 -7.68
N GLU A 67 14.38 0.22 -6.71
CA GLU A 67 15.81 0.12 -6.90
C GLU A 67 16.21 -1.04 -7.82
N ASN A 68 15.38 -2.06 -7.92
CA ASN A 68 15.65 -3.23 -8.75
C ASN A 68 15.28 -3.03 -10.22
N ASN A 69 14.86 -1.87 -10.59
CA ASN A 69 14.59 -1.52 -11.98
C ASN A 69 15.75 -0.71 -12.58
#